data_7618deae2767554a7fe9df1270acdfd1
#
_entry.id   7618deae2767554a7fe9df1270acdfd1
#
_cell.length_a   1.000
_cell.length_b   1.000
_cell.length_c   1.000
_cell.angle_alpha   90.00
_cell.angle_beta   90.00
_cell.angle_gamma   90.00
#
_symmetry.space_group_name_H-M   'P 1'
#
loop_
_entity.id
_entity.type
_entity.pdbx_description
1 polymer ?
#
loop_
_entity_poly.entity_id
_entity_poly.type
_entity_poly.pdbx_seq_one_letter_code
_entity_poly.pdbx_strand_id
1 'polypeptide(L)'
;MYRTNRAMIFNVLIPIFLLVLPSIVLGQAPREIDITATKDNKFKIAGMKDPVITAKPGEVLKLHITTFKGPEFEKDGTAHSITINELKDQGWNIRLKEGVKDYTVAAPDKPGEYKSICDVKCGKGHDDMTLKLIVKP
;
A
#
# COMPACT_ATOMS: atom_id res chain seq x y z
N MET A 1 -78.86 -35.12 -19.45
CA MET A 1 -78.11 -33.93 -19.93
C MET A 1 -77.06 -33.55 -18.90
N TYR A 2 -75.82 -34.00 -19.07
CA TYR A 2 -74.71 -33.64 -18.19
C TYR A 2 -73.92 -32.48 -18.80
N ARG A 3 -73.91 -31.34 -18.14
CA ARG A 3 -73.07 -30.21 -18.49
C ARG A 3 -71.74 -30.34 -17.76
N THR A 4 -70.69 -30.67 -18.50
CA THR A 4 -69.31 -30.65 -17.99
C THR A 4 -68.78 -29.22 -18.02
N ASN A 5 -68.62 -28.60 -16.84
CA ASN A 5 -67.89 -27.32 -16.69
C ASN A 5 -66.38 -27.63 -16.73
N ARG A 6 -65.73 -27.25 -17.84
CA ARG A 6 -64.27 -27.17 -17.92
C ARG A 6 -63.80 -25.89 -17.27
N ALA A 7 -63.21 -26.01 -16.07
CA ALA A 7 -62.48 -24.91 -15.45
C ALA A 7 -61.14 -24.72 -16.23
N MET A 8 -61.01 -23.55 -16.87
CA MET A 8 -59.73 -23.12 -17.46
C MET A 8 -58.82 -22.65 -16.30
N ILE A 9 -57.76 -23.41 -16.04
CA ILE A 9 -56.69 -23.01 -15.14
C ILE A 9 -55.75 -22.09 -15.91
N PHE A 10 -55.82 -20.79 -15.64
CA PHE A 10 -54.84 -19.83 -16.12
C PHE A 10 -53.56 -19.97 -15.32
N ASN A 11 -52.53 -20.58 -15.88
CA ASN A 11 -51.17 -20.56 -15.33
C ASN A 11 -50.59 -19.17 -15.52
N VAL A 12 -50.61 -18.35 -14.46
CA VAL A 12 -49.89 -17.07 -14.42
C VAL A 12 -48.42 -17.35 -14.10
N LEU A 13 -47.60 -17.37 -15.14
CA LEU A 13 -46.14 -17.37 -14.99
C LEU A 13 -45.70 -16.00 -14.52
N ILE A 14 -45.42 -15.88 -13.22
CA ILE A 14 -44.81 -14.69 -12.64
C ILE A 14 -43.32 -14.73 -12.98
N PRO A 15 -42.76 -13.77 -13.76
CA PRO A 15 -41.33 -13.73 -14.00
C PRO A 15 -40.63 -13.31 -12.71
N ILE A 16 -39.80 -14.20 -12.17
CA ILE A 16 -38.89 -13.86 -11.06
C ILE A 16 -37.80 -12.97 -11.63
N PHE A 17 -37.97 -11.67 -11.40
CA PHE A 17 -36.94 -10.67 -11.72
C PHE A 17 -35.82 -10.77 -10.67
N LEU A 18 -34.73 -11.48 -11.01
CA LEU A 18 -33.56 -11.60 -10.14
C LEU A 18 -32.90 -10.22 -10.05
N LEU A 19 -33.14 -9.51 -8.95
CA LEU A 19 -32.50 -8.22 -8.68
C LEU A 19 -31.02 -8.46 -8.37
N VAL A 20 -30.15 -8.32 -9.36
CA VAL A 20 -28.69 -8.32 -9.14
C VAL A 20 -28.31 -6.98 -8.51
N LEU A 21 -28.18 -6.96 -7.18
CA LEU A 21 -27.67 -5.81 -6.47
C LEU A 21 -26.16 -5.67 -6.77
N PRO A 22 -25.69 -4.48 -7.21
CA PRO A 22 -24.28 -4.26 -7.36
C PRO A 22 -23.60 -4.35 -5.97
N SER A 23 -22.65 -5.27 -5.83
CA SER A 23 -21.80 -5.35 -4.65
C SER A 23 -20.93 -4.10 -4.61
N ILE A 24 -21.21 -3.18 -3.70
CA ILE A 24 -20.34 -2.03 -3.42
C ILE A 24 -19.09 -2.61 -2.73
N VAL A 25 -18.02 -2.74 -3.49
CA VAL A 25 -16.70 -3.02 -2.91
C VAL A 25 -16.26 -1.75 -2.19
N LEU A 26 -16.47 -1.69 -0.88
CA LEU A 26 -15.86 -0.66 -0.04
C LEU A 26 -14.35 -0.90 -0.07
N GLY A 27 -13.63 -0.09 -0.83
CA GLY A 27 -12.18 -0.06 -0.79
C GLY A 27 -11.71 0.19 0.63
N GLN A 28 -10.84 -0.66 1.16
CA GLN A 28 -10.24 -0.44 2.48
C GLN A 28 -9.42 0.85 2.44
N ALA A 29 -9.55 1.69 3.49
CA ALA A 29 -8.69 2.86 3.65
C ALA A 29 -7.22 2.42 3.70
N PRO A 30 -6.30 3.19 3.11
CA PRO A 30 -4.87 2.89 3.18
C PRO A 30 -4.41 2.70 4.61
N ARG A 31 -3.66 1.63 4.88
CA ARG A 31 -3.07 1.42 6.21
C ARG A 31 -1.89 2.37 6.42
N GLU A 32 -1.93 3.11 7.51
CA GLU A 32 -0.88 4.07 7.86
C GLU A 32 0.29 3.38 8.55
N ILE A 33 1.50 3.81 8.21
CA ILE A 33 2.76 3.33 8.78
C ILE A 33 3.62 4.55 9.11
N ASP A 34 3.95 4.70 10.40
CA ASP A 34 4.82 5.77 10.88
C ASP A 34 6.28 5.38 10.74
N ILE A 35 7.01 6.12 9.90
CA ILE A 35 8.42 5.91 9.62
C ILE A 35 9.22 7.14 10.02
N THR A 36 10.36 6.93 10.66
CA THR A 36 11.33 7.98 10.92
C THR A 36 12.62 7.70 10.14
N ALA A 37 13.02 8.63 9.29
CA ALA A 37 14.35 8.67 8.68
C ALA A 37 15.24 9.56 9.56
N THR A 38 16.19 8.95 10.26
CA THR A 38 16.96 9.61 11.32
C THR A 38 18.19 10.33 10.78
N LYS A 39 18.72 11.30 11.53
CA LYS A 39 19.95 12.03 11.18
C LYS A 39 21.22 11.17 11.18
N ASP A 40 21.17 9.99 11.81
CA ASP A 40 22.25 8.99 11.81
C ASP A 40 22.06 7.91 10.73
N ASN A 41 21.27 8.26 9.70
CA ASN A 41 21.04 7.45 8.49
C ASN A 41 20.46 6.07 8.80
N LYS A 42 19.33 6.03 9.52
CA LYS A 42 18.56 4.81 9.79
C LYS A 42 17.08 5.04 9.56
N PHE A 43 16.39 4.00 9.12
CA PHE A 43 14.94 3.96 9.19
C PHE A 43 14.48 3.31 10.49
N LYS A 44 13.44 3.88 11.09
CA LYS A 44 12.71 3.30 12.23
C LYS A 44 11.23 3.27 11.91
N ILE A 45 10.54 2.21 12.30
CA ILE A 45 9.08 2.11 12.22
C ILE A 45 8.54 2.08 13.64
N ALA A 46 7.53 2.90 13.91
CA ALA A 46 6.92 2.98 15.24
C ALA A 46 6.47 1.60 15.74
N GLY A 47 6.84 1.25 16.97
CA GLY A 47 6.48 -0.02 17.60
C GLY A 47 7.25 -1.25 17.10
N MET A 48 8.25 -1.10 16.20
CA MET A 48 9.03 -2.20 15.66
C MET A 48 10.51 -2.09 16.03
N LYS A 49 11.14 -3.25 16.28
CA LYS A 49 12.58 -3.33 16.51
C LYS A 49 13.37 -3.12 15.23
N ASP A 50 12.93 -3.76 14.17
CA ASP A 50 13.55 -3.70 12.85
C ASP A 50 12.62 -2.98 11.86
N PRO A 51 13.16 -2.24 10.87
CA PRO A 51 12.35 -1.51 9.91
C PRO A 51 11.78 -2.46 8.82
N VAL A 52 10.76 -3.23 9.20
CA VAL A 52 10.10 -4.21 8.33
C VAL A 52 8.62 -3.88 8.17
N ILE A 53 8.19 -3.67 6.94
CA ILE A 53 6.78 -3.53 6.57
C ILE A 53 6.29 -4.88 6.04
N THR A 54 5.23 -5.44 6.63
CA THR A 54 4.53 -6.59 6.07
C THR A 54 3.25 -6.11 5.42
N ALA A 55 2.98 -6.54 4.18
CA ALA A 55 1.79 -6.15 3.42
C ALA A 55 1.19 -7.36 2.67
N LYS A 56 -0.09 -7.24 2.30
CA LYS A 56 -0.72 -8.14 1.33
C LYS A 56 -0.41 -7.71 -0.09
N PRO A 57 -0.48 -8.62 -1.10
CA PRO A 57 -0.41 -8.24 -2.50
C PRO A 57 -1.39 -7.11 -2.84
N GLY A 58 -0.92 -6.06 -3.50
CA GLY A 58 -1.72 -4.91 -3.91
C GLY A 58 -2.22 -4.00 -2.77
N GLU A 59 -1.83 -4.26 -1.52
CA GLU A 59 -2.25 -3.43 -0.38
C GLU A 59 -1.77 -2.00 -0.54
N VAL A 60 -2.69 -1.04 -0.38
CA VAL A 60 -2.34 0.40 -0.39
C VAL A 60 -1.89 0.83 1.00
N LEU A 61 -0.70 1.41 1.06
CA LEU A 61 -0.06 1.88 2.27
C LEU A 61 0.07 3.41 2.24
N LYS A 62 -0.21 4.05 3.37
CA LYS A 62 0.09 5.44 3.62
C LYS A 62 1.32 5.50 4.52
N LEU A 63 2.44 5.95 3.99
CA LEU A 63 3.68 6.10 4.74
C LEU A 63 3.72 7.53 5.31
N HIS A 64 3.52 7.66 6.61
CA HIS A 64 3.69 8.91 7.35
C HIS A 64 5.15 9.04 7.77
N ILE A 65 5.93 9.89 7.07
CA ILE A 65 7.38 9.89 7.21
C ILE A 65 7.86 11.19 7.85
N THR A 66 8.52 11.04 9.00
CA THR A 66 9.30 12.11 9.62
C THR A 66 10.76 11.98 9.23
N THR A 67 11.29 12.99 8.55
CA THR A 67 12.67 12.99 8.02
C THR A 67 13.53 14.02 8.73
N PHE A 68 14.65 13.57 9.25
CA PHE A 68 15.71 14.43 9.79
C PHE A 68 16.92 14.41 8.86
N LYS A 69 17.43 15.58 8.50
CA LYS A 69 18.67 15.69 7.74
C LYS A 69 19.87 15.18 8.51
N GLY A 70 20.69 14.38 7.83
CA GLY A 70 22.04 14.05 8.26
C GLY A 70 23.04 15.15 7.87
N PRO A 71 24.35 14.86 8.01
CA PRO A 71 25.42 15.82 7.69
C PRO A 71 25.54 16.10 6.18
N GLU A 72 25.12 15.19 5.33
CA GLU A 72 25.15 15.31 3.88
C GLU A 72 23.73 15.19 3.30
N PHE A 73 23.46 15.94 2.24
CA PHE A 73 22.19 15.94 1.50
C PHE A 73 22.38 16.54 0.13
N GLU A 74 21.45 16.32 -0.79
CA GLU A 74 21.51 16.84 -2.15
C GLU A 74 21.21 18.36 -2.21
N LYS A 75 21.65 18.99 -3.29
CA LYS A 75 21.47 20.45 -3.49
C LYS A 75 19.99 20.87 -3.49
N ASP A 76 19.08 19.97 -3.90
CA ASP A 76 17.64 20.21 -3.89
C ASP A 76 16.99 20.03 -2.51
N GLY A 77 17.79 19.71 -1.48
CA GLY A 77 17.36 19.47 -0.10
C GLY A 77 16.94 18.02 0.19
N THR A 78 17.07 17.11 -0.76
CA THR A 78 16.80 15.69 -0.54
C THR A 78 17.85 15.10 0.42
N ALA A 79 17.39 14.61 1.57
CA ALA A 79 18.26 14.09 2.64
C ALA A 79 18.43 12.57 2.55
N HIS A 80 17.35 11.84 2.22
CA HIS A 80 17.32 10.40 2.14
C HIS A 80 16.40 9.93 1.03
N SER A 81 16.38 8.62 0.75
CA SER A 81 15.36 8.01 -0.08
C SER A 81 14.93 6.65 0.45
N ILE A 82 13.70 6.25 0.13
CA ILE A 82 13.24 4.87 0.21
C ILE A 82 13.10 4.38 -1.23
N THR A 83 14.08 3.64 -1.70
CA THR A 83 14.16 3.17 -3.07
C THR A 83 14.22 1.65 -3.11
N ILE A 84 13.21 1.02 -3.71
CA ILE A 84 13.21 -0.41 -4.03
C ILE A 84 13.39 -0.50 -5.54
N ASN A 85 14.58 -0.96 -5.98
CA ASN A 85 14.98 -0.88 -7.37
C ASN A 85 14.02 -1.58 -8.33
N GLU A 86 13.49 -2.74 -7.93
CA GLU A 86 12.55 -3.55 -8.71
C GLU A 86 11.14 -2.93 -8.80
N LEU A 87 10.85 -1.93 -7.96
CA LEU A 87 9.53 -1.32 -7.81
C LEU A 87 9.54 0.19 -8.07
N LYS A 88 10.61 0.73 -8.66
CA LYS A 88 10.72 2.18 -8.94
C LYS A 88 9.53 2.72 -9.74
N ASP A 89 9.11 2.00 -10.77
CA ASP A 89 8.01 2.37 -11.64
C ASP A 89 6.62 2.21 -10.96
N GLN A 90 6.58 1.57 -9.79
CA GLN A 90 5.38 1.39 -8.96
C GLN A 90 5.33 2.38 -7.78
N GLY A 91 6.16 3.43 -7.81
CA GLY A 91 6.17 4.49 -6.79
C GLY A 91 7.14 4.28 -5.63
N TRP A 92 7.93 3.19 -5.61
CA TRP A 92 8.93 2.92 -4.58
C TRP A 92 10.29 3.56 -4.90
N ASN A 93 10.26 4.84 -5.27
CA ASN A 93 11.41 5.73 -5.40
C ASN A 93 11.09 7.06 -4.73
N ILE A 94 11.04 7.05 -3.40
CA ILE A 94 10.56 8.15 -2.58
C ILE A 94 11.75 9.00 -2.13
N ARG A 95 11.78 10.24 -2.58
CA ARG A 95 12.79 11.24 -2.18
C ARG A 95 12.31 11.97 -0.92
N LEU A 96 13.12 11.94 0.13
CA LEU A 96 12.77 12.46 1.45
C LEU A 96 13.50 13.76 1.72
N LYS A 97 12.73 14.84 1.91
CA LYS A 97 13.21 16.14 2.40
C LYS A 97 12.90 16.27 3.89
N GLU A 98 13.67 17.08 4.60
CA GLU A 98 13.45 17.32 6.02
C GLU A 98 12.02 17.77 6.33
N GLY A 99 11.46 17.26 7.40
CA GLY A 99 10.10 17.53 7.85
C GLY A 99 9.22 16.29 7.85
N VAL A 100 7.90 16.49 7.91
CA VAL A 100 6.89 15.43 7.93
C VAL A 100 6.12 15.43 6.63
N LYS A 101 5.98 14.26 6.00
CA LYS A 101 5.22 14.13 4.75
C LYS A 101 4.60 12.74 4.60
N ASP A 102 3.39 12.72 4.03
CA ASP A 102 2.68 11.50 3.68
C ASP A 102 2.98 11.09 2.24
N TYR A 103 3.14 9.79 2.03
CA TYR A 103 3.30 9.17 0.72
C TYR A 103 2.37 7.97 0.62
N THR A 104 1.67 7.84 -0.51
CA THR A 104 0.81 6.69 -0.78
C THR A 104 1.48 5.79 -1.80
N VAL A 105 1.67 4.52 -1.45
CA VAL A 105 2.27 3.49 -2.32
C VAL A 105 1.44 2.21 -2.25
N ALA A 106 1.51 1.39 -3.29
CA ALA A 106 0.95 0.05 -3.28
C ALA A 106 2.06 -1.00 -3.09
N ALA A 107 1.80 -2.02 -2.30
CA ALA A 107 2.61 -3.22 -2.30
C ALA A 107 2.49 -3.93 -3.66
N PRO A 108 3.56 -4.55 -4.18
CA PRO A 108 3.48 -5.29 -5.44
C PRO A 108 2.54 -6.50 -5.31
N ASP A 109 1.95 -6.92 -6.43
CA ASP A 109 1.08 -8.11 -6.46
C ASP A 109 1.85 -9.41 -6.24
N LYS A 110 3.13 -9.42 -6.58
CA LYS A 110 3.99 -10.59 -6.42
C LYS A 110 4.45 -10.72 -4.97
N PRO A 111 4.14 -11.82 -4.26
CA PRO A 111 4.69 -12.11 -2.95
C PRO A 111 6.21 -12.22 -2.98
N GLY A 112 6.86 -11.74 -1.92
CA GLY A 112 8.33 -11.77 -1.81
C GLY A 112 8.86 -10.80 -0.76
N GLU A 113 10.18 -10.78 -0.63
CA GLU A 113 10.92 -9.81 0.18
C GLU A 113 11.60 -8.80 -0.73
N TYR A 114 11.36 -7.53 -0.46
CA TYR A 114 11.90 -6.40 -1.21
C TYR A 114 12.70 -5.52 -0.25
N LYS A 115 13.94 -5.27 -0.58
CA LYS A 115 14.83 -4.43 0.23
C LYS A 115 14.89 -3.03 -0.36
N SER A 116 14.58 -2.04 0.45
CA SER A 116 14.86 -0.66 0.08
C SER A 116 16.31 -0.29 0.41
N ILE A 117 16.82 0.65 -0.38
CA ILE A 117 18.08 1.33 -0.13
C ILE A 117 17.85 2.83 -0.05
N CYS A 118 18.75 3.57 0.56
CA CYS A 118 18.90 4.99 0.37
C CYS A 118 19.87 5.22 -0.79
N ASP A 119 19.42 5.77 -1.91
CA ASP A 119 20.25 6.08 -3.07
C ASP A 119 20.73 7.55 -3.10
N VAL A 120 20.49 8.28 -2.01
CA VAL A 120 20.98 9.64 -1.78
C VAL A 120 22.22 9.56 -0.90
N LYS A 121 23.29 10.19 -1.32
CA LYS A 121 24.52 10.27 -0.50
C LYS A 121 24.23 11.11 0.74
N CYS A 122 23.97 10.45 1.86
CA CYS A 122 23.54 11.09 3.12
C CYS A 122 24.59 11.02 4.24
N GLY A 123 25.80 10.51 3.96
CA GLY A 123 26.92 10.45 4.88
C GLY A 123 27.12 9.06 5.51
N LYS A 124 27.84 9.02 6.63
CA LYS A 124 28.17 7.76 7.32
C LYS A 124 26.91 6.97 7.70
N GLY A 125 26.89 5.68 7.39
CA GLY A 125 25.75 4.79 7.61
C GLY A 125 24.79 4.69 6.42
N HIS A 126 25.07 5.42 5.33
CA HIS A 126 24.29 5.39 4.10
C HIS A 126 24.03 3.97 3.57
N ASP A 127 25.06 3.12 3.51
CA ASP A 127 24.97 1.76 2.96
C ASP A 127 24.07 0.83 3.81
N ASP A 128 23.93 1.14 5.10
CA ASP A 128 23.13 0.39 6.05
C ASP A 128 21.70 0.97 6.23
N MET A 129 21.40 2.09 5.57
CA MET A 129 20.09 2.73 5.64
C MET A 129 19.07 2.00 4.78
N THR A 130 18.50 0.95 5.34
CA THR A 130 17.58 0.04 4.63
C THR A 130 16.27 -0.15 5.38
N LEU A 131 15.25 -0.51 4.62
CA LEU A 131 13.92 -0.93 5.10
C LEU A 131 13.51 -2.15 4.28
N LYS A 132 12.83 -3.10 4.89
CA LYS A 132 12.34 -4.31 4.19
C LYS A 132 10.82 -4.24 4.02
N LEU A 133 10.35 -4.54 2.82
CA LEU A 133 8.96 -4.81 2.54
C LEU A 133 8.77 -6.30 2.31
N ILE A 134 7.93 -6.95 3.12
CA ILE A 134 7.56 -8.36 2.99
C ILE A 134 6.13 -8.43 2.51
N VAL A 135 5.92 -8.94 1.30
CA VAL A 135 4.60 -9.15 0.71
C VAL A 135 4.23 -10.62 0.81
N LYS A 136 3.14 -10.90 1.49
CA LYS A 136 2.62 -12.26 1.68
C LYS A 136 1.10 -12.26 1.69
N PRO A 137 0.46 -13.37 1.23
CA PRO A 137 -1.00 -13.54 1.24
C PRO A 137 -1.64 -13.37 2.61
#